data_bc5b52b5a85df234113ca05c065b4fb3
#
_entry.id   bc5b52b5a85df234113ca05c065b4fb3
#
_cell.length_a   1.000
_cell.length_b   1.000
_cell.length_c   1.000
_cell.angle_alpha   90.00
_cell.angle_beta   90.00
_cell.angle_gamma   90.00
#
_symmetry.space_group_name_H-M   'P 1'
#
loop_
_entity.id
_entity.type
_entity.pdbx_description
1 polymer ?
#
loop_
_entity_poly.entity_id
_entity_poly.type
_entity_poly.pdbx_seq_one_letter_code
_entity_poly.pdbx_strand_id
1 'polypeptide(L)' 'EKSERYRMASTMVSQIRDKLTETQFRRLWMYYVGGMTVDEIGRIEGIRHQNISKSIGSAMKKIKKFFP' A
#
# COMPACT_ATOMS: atom_id res chain seq x y z
N GLU A 1 2.87 21.62 -16.14
CA GLU A 1 3.82 20.51 -16.09
C GLU A 1 3.81 19.83 -14.73
N LYS A 2 4.11 20.57 -13.66
CA LYS A 2 4.03 20.03 -12.30
C LYS A 2 2.61 19.59 -11.96
N SER A 3 1.60 20.33 -12.42
CA SER A 3 0.20 19.99 -12.17
C SER A 3 -0.23 18.73 -12.91
N GLU A 4 0.30 18.47 -14.10
CA GLU A 4 0.03 17.23 -14.82
C GLU A 4 0.62 16.02 -14.11
N ARG A 5 1.88 16.12 -13.67
CA ARG A 5 2.52 15.04 -12.91
C ARG A 5 1.78 14.76 -11.60
N TYR A 6 1.35 15.82 -10.92
CA TYR A 6 0.59 15.69 -9.68
C TYR A 6 -0.75 15.01 -9.94
N ARG A 7 -1.45 15.39 -11.00
CA ARG A 7 -2.73 14.78 -11.37
C ARG A 7 -2.57 13.31 -11.70
N MET A 8 -1.54 12.95 -12.47
CA MET A 8 -1.27 11.56 -12.82
C MET A 8 -0.97 10.73 -11.58
N ALA A 9 -0.11 11.22 -10.69
CA ALA A 9 0.22 10.54 -9.45
C ALA A 9 -1.02 10.39 -8.56
N SER A 10 -1.83 11.44 -8.43
CA SER A 10 -3.06 11.43 -7.65
C SER A 10 -4.07 10.44 -8.22
N THR A 11 -4.22 10.37 -9.53
CA THR A 11 -5.10 9.42 -10.21
C THR A 11 -4.64 7.99 -9.96
N MET A 12 -3.34 7.72 -10.08
CA MET A 12 -2.78 6.39 -9.84
C MET A 12 -3.01 5.94 -8.39
N VAL A 13 -2.77 6.83 -7.44
CA VAL A 13 -3.00 6.54 -6.02
C VAL A 13 -4.47 6.23 -5.77
N SER A 14 -5.39 7.01 -6.35
CA SER A 14 -6.83 6.76 -6.23
C SER A 14 -7.22 5.41 -6.82
N GLN A 15 -6.68 5.05 -7.97
CA GLN A 15 -6.95 3.76 -8.61
C GLN A 15 -6.43 2.60 -7.76
N ILE A 16 -5.24 2.72 -7.21
CA ILE A 16 -4.67 1.70 -6.34
C ILE A 16 -5.54 1.56 -5.08
N ARG A 17 -5.94 2.68 -4.49
CA ARG A 17 -6.78 2.70 -3.32
C ARG A 17 -8.12 2.01 -3.56
N ASP A 18 -8.72 2.23 -4.74
CA ASP A 18 -10.01 1.63 -5.10
C ASP A 18 -9.93 0.11 -5.25
N LYS A 19 -8.75 -0.41 -5.60
CA LYS A 19 -8.56 -1.86 -5.81
C LYS A 19 -8.16 -2.60 -4.55
N LEU A 20 -7.79 -1.90 -3.50
CA LEU A 20 -7.33 -2.49 -2.24
C LEU A 20 -8.35 -2.25 -1.13
N THR A 21 -8.33 -3.12 -0.12
CA THR A 21 -9.06 -2.82 1.11
C THR A 21 -8.35 -1.67 1.82
N GLU A 22 -9.06 -0.99 2.70
CA GLU A 22 -8.48 0.11 3.48
C GLU A 22 -7.26 -0.36 4.28
N THR A 23 -7.35 -1.53 4.88
CA THR A 23 -6.25 -2.12 5.65
C THR A 23 -5.05 -2.42 4.78
N GLN A 24 -5.27 -3.01 3.60
CA GLN A 24 -4.20 -3.30 2.65
C GLN A 24 -3.50 -2.03 2.18
N PHE A 25 -4.27 -1.02 1.85
CA PHE A 25 -3.73 0.26 1.40
C PHE A 25 -2.89 0.92 2.50
N ARG A 26 -3.41 0.96 3.73
CA ARG A 26 -2.73 1.57 4.88
C ARG A 26 -1.38 0.89 5.15
N ARG A 27 -1.36 -0.45 5.17
CA ARG A 27 -0.14 -1.22 5.42
C ARG A 27 0.88 -1.04 4.30
N LEU A 28 0.42 -1.06 3.06
CA LEU A 28 1.27 -0.82 1.90
C LEU A 28 1.90 0.57 1.96
N TRP A 29 1.11 1.57 2.31
CA TRP A 29 1.56 2.95 2.44
C TRP A 29 2.62 3.09 3.53
N MET A 30 2.36 2.53 4.71
CA MET A 30 3.33 2.58 5.81
C MET A 30 4.65 1.91 5.43
N TYR A 31 4.58 0.82 4.69
CA TYR A 31 5.77 0.08 4.30
C TYR A 31 6.57 0.81 3.23
N TYR A 32 5.94 1.19 2.12
CA TYR A 32 6.65 1.76 0.96
C TYR A 32 6.88 3.26 1.05
N VAL A 33 5.96 4.00 1.59
CA VAL A 33 6.06 5.46 1.71
C VAL A 33 6.61 5.86 3.07
N GLY A 34 6.12 5.24 4.13
CA GLY A 34 6.57 5.53 5.49
C GLY A 34 7.91 4.93 5.85
N GLY A 35 8.44 4.00 5.04
CA GLY A 35 9.72 3.35 5.31
C GLY A 35 9.71 2.44 6.54
N MET A 36 8.53 1.99 6.96
CA MET A 36 8.41 1.15 8.15
C MET A 36 8.66 -0.31 7.82
N THR A 37 9.21 -1.04 8.79
CA THR A 37 9.36 -2.49 8.66
C THR A 37 8.04 -3.19 9.01
N VAL A 38 7.90 -4.45 8.58
CA VAL A 38 6.71 -5.23 8.93
C VAL A 38 6.59 -5.43 10.44
N ASP A 39 7.71 -5.51 11.15
CA ASP A 39 7.72 -5.60 12.61
C ASP A 39 7.15 -4.33 13.26
N GLU A 40 7.56 -3.17 12.76
CA GLU A 40 7.07 -1.88 13.26
C GLU A 40 5.57 -1.73 13.03
N ILE A 41 5.12 -2.07 11.83
CA ILE A 41 3.69 -2.02 11.48
C ILE A 41 2.91 -2.98 12.39
N GLY A 42 3.43 -4.19 12.58
CA GLY A 42 2.81 -5.18 13.45
C GLY A 42 2.68 -4.70 14.88
N ARG A 43 3.70 -4.04 15.41
CA ARG A 43 3.65 -3.47 16.77
C ARG A 43 2.60 -2.39 16.90
N ILE A 44 2.51 -1.50 15.90
CA ILE A 44 1.51 -0.42 15.91
C ILE A 44 0.09 -0.97 15.87
N GLU A 45 -0.14 -2.00 15.05
CA GLU A 45 -1.48 -2.57 14.87
C GLU A 45 -1.80 -3.70 15.85
N GLY A 46 -0.81 -4.17 16.61
CA GLY A 46 -0.99 -5.31 17.51
C GLY A 46 -1.19 -6.63 16.75
N ILE A 47 -0.54 -6.78 15.60
CA ILE A 47 -0.65 -7.92 14.70
C ILE A 47 0.73 -8.49 14.44
N ARG A 48 0.82 -9.81 14.30
CA ARG A 48 2.08 -10.48 14.00
C ARG A 48 2.64 -10.04 12.64
N HIS A 49 3.96 -9.88 12.57
CA HIS A 49 4.61 -9.41 11.35
C HIS A 49 4.36 -10.32 10.15
N GLN A 50 4.17 -11.64 10.36
CA GLN A 50 3.82 -12.56 9.28
C GLN A 50 2.50 -12.18 8.61
N ASN A 51 1.51 -11.76 9.41
CA ASN A 51 0.22 -11.33 8.89
C ASN A 51 0.31 -10.01 8.15
N ILE A 52 1.15 -9.11 8.64
CA ILE A 52 1.44 -7.84 7.91
C ILE A 52 2.09 -8.14 6.57
N SER A 53 3.09 -9.02 6.56
CA SER A 53 3.80 -9.42 5.34
C SER A 53 2.85 -10.04 4.32
N LYS A 54 1.95 -10.92 4.76
CA LYS A 54 0.93 -11.54 3.89
C LYS A 54 -0.02 -10.49 3.31
N SER A 55 -0.43 -9.54 4.14
CA SER A 55 -1.33 -8.46 3.73
C SER A 55 -0.70 -7.59 2.64
N ILE A 56 0.56 -7.21 2.84
CA ILE A 56 1.31 -6.42 1.85
C ILE A 56 1.50 -7.23 0.57
N GLY A 57 1.83 -8.52 0.69
CA GLY A 57 1.98 -9.41 -0.46
C GLY A 57 0.70 -9.54 -1.28
N SER A 58 -0.45 -9.65 -0.61
CA SER A 58 -1.76 -9.70 -1.27
C SER A 58 -2.06 -8.39 -2.00
N ALA A 59 -1.75 -7.26 -1.36
CA ALA A 59 -1.92 -5.95 -1.97
C ALA A 59 -1.05 -5.82 -3.22
N MET A 60 0.20 -6.25 -3.16
CA MET A 60 1.10 -6.20 -4.32
C MET A 60 0.63 -7.08 -5.46
N LYS A 61 0.06 -8.25 -5.17
CA LYS A 61 -0.52 -9.11 -6.21
C LYS A 61 -1.67 -8.43 -6.92
N LYS A 62 -2.54 -7.74 -6.18
CA LYS A 62 -3.63 -6.97 -6.77
C LYS A 62 -3.12 -5.84 -7.65
N ILE A 63 -2.10 -5.12 -7.19
CA ILE A 63 -1.49 -4.04 -7.97
C ILE A 63 -0.92 -4.57 -9.28
N LYS A 64 -0.16 -5.67 -9.22
CA LYS A 64 0.42 -6.29 -10.42
C LYS A 64 -0.64 -6.76 -11.41
N LYS A 65 -1.81 -7.18 -10.91
CA LYS A 65 -2.92 -7.63 -11.75
C LYS A 65 -3.56 -6.47 -12.52
N PHE A 66 -3.75 -5.32 -11.87
CA PHE A 66 -4.44 -4.18 -12.45
C PHE A 66 -3.50 -3.14 -13.07
N PHE A 67 -2.24 -3.17 -12.75
CA PHE A 67 -1.21 -2.23 -13.25
C PHE A 67 0.02 -3.02 -13.68
N PRO A 68 -0.07 -3.79 -14.78
CA PRO A 68 1.05 -4.61 -15.26
C PRO A 68 2.22 -3.81 -15.81
#